data_fb3484b08135b1041a7d5ee1c5d056d5
#
_entry.id   fb3484b08135b1041a7d5ee1c5d056d5
#
_cell.length_a   1.000
_cell.length_b   1.000
_cell.length_c   1.000
_cell.angle_alpha   90.00
_cell.angle_beta   90.00
_cell.angle_gamma   90.00
#
_symmetry.space_group_name_H-M   'P 1'
#
loop_
_entity.id
_entity.type
_entity.pdbx_description
1 polymer ?
#
loop_
_entity_poly.entity_id
_entity_poly.type
_entity_poly.pdbx_seq_one_letter_code
_entity_poly.pdbx_strand_id
1 'polypeptide(L)'
;MKKNKILYIGNNLVKKTNYAISMDILSSLLKLEGFTIYKSSSKSNKILRLLEMCFAIFHYRTKVNYVLIDTYSTSNFYYALITSQLCRLFRLKYLPILHGGNLPYRLKQNPKLSSLIFNNSFQNVAPSGYLKYEFEIKGYKSLLIPNVIPIANYTFKERKKIAPKLL
;
A
#
# COMPACT_ATOMS: atom_id res chain seq x y z
N MET A 1 -19.99 -11.90 -14.17
CA MET A 1 -19.53 -10.66 -13.52
C MET A 1 -18.22 -10.21 -14.16
N LYS A 2 -18.10 -8.92 -14.53
CA LYS A 2 -16.85 -8.38 -15.08
C LYS A 2 -15.77 -8.42 -13.98
N LYS A 3 -14.72 -9.25 -14.15
CA LYS A 3 -13.63 -9.34 -13.17
C LYS A 3 -12.96 -7.96 -13.02
N ASN A 4 -12.93 -7.41 -11.81
CA ASN A 4 -12.27 -6.15 -11.55
C ASN A 4 -10.76 -6.28 -11.73
N LYS A 5 -10.16 -5.30 -12.38
CA LYS A 5 -8.73 -5.23 -12.66
C LYS A 5 -8.08 -4.15 -11.79
N ILE A 6 -6.98 -4.47 -11.17
CA ILE A 6 -6.28 -3.61 -10.21
C ILE A 6 -4.83 -3.42 -10.66
N LEU A 7 -4.34 -2.20 -10.63
CA LEU A 7 -2.92 -1.89 -10.70
C LEU A 7 -2.41 -1.69 -9.27
N TYR A 8 -1.39 -2.45 -8.88
CA TYR A 8 -0.76 -2.31 -7.58
C TYR A 8 0.63 -1.69 -7.71
N ILE A 9 0.79 -0.50 -7.15
CA ILE A 9 2.02 0.28 -7.11
C ILE A 9 2.57 0.24 -5.69
N GLY A 10 3.75 -0.33 -5.53
CA GLY A 10 4.35 -0.48 -4.20
C GLY A 10 5.81 -0.90 -4.28
N ASN A 11 6.37 -1.38 -3.20
CA ASN A 11 7.77 -1.74 -3.11
C ASN A 11 7.97 -3.21 -3.53
N ASN A 12 8.09 -3.47 -4.83
CA ASN A 12 8.25 -4.83 -5.40
C ASN A 12 9.74 -5.22 -5.52
N LEU A 13 10.51 -5.11 -4.43
CA LEU A 13 11.94 -5.46 -4.38
C LEU A 13 12.18 -6.91 -3.92
N VAL A 14 11.36 -7.84 -4.33
CA VAL A 14 11.37 -9.27 -3.93
C VAL A 14 12.75 -9.94 -4.04
N LYS A 15 13.61 -9.48 -4.95
CA LYS A 15 14.94 -10.07 -5.15
C LYS A 15 15.94 -9.82 -4.01
N LYS A 16 15.60 -9.02 -3.00
CA LYS A 16 16.52 -8.63 -1.90
C LYS A 16 16.14 -9.16 -0.52
N THR A 17 14.96 -9.74 -0.34
CA THR A 17 14.54 -10.27 0.95
C THR A 17 13.90 -11.64 0.80
N ASN A 18 14.31 -12.59 1.65
CA ASN A 18 13.73 -13.94 1.71
C ASN A 18 12.31 -13.99 2.31
N TYR A 19 11.70 -12.82 2.55
CA TYR A 19 10.38 -12.71 3.16
C TYR A 19 9.35 -12.22 2.15
N ALA A 20 8.17 -12.82 2.18
CA ALA A 20 7.03 -12.39 1.37
C ALA A 20 6.65 -10.95 1.75
N ILE A 21 6.65 -10.05 0.76
CA ILE A 21 6.28 -8.65 0.94
C ILE A 21 4.76 -8.55 1.00
N SER A 22 4.24 -7.63 1.82
CA SER A 22 2.79 -7.38 1.96
C SER A 22 2.05 -7.27 0.61
N MET A 23 2.71 -6.65 -0.38
CA MET A 23 2.21 -6.56 -1.75
C MET A 23 1.98 -7.94 -2.40
N ASP A 24 2.88 -8.90 -2.19
CA ASP A 24 2.78 -10.23 -2.81
C ASP A 24 1.67 -11.05 -2.16
N ILE A 25 1.59 -11.00 -0.83
CA ILE A 25 0.54 -11.69 -0.06
C ILE A 25 -0.83 -11.16 -0.47
N LEU A 26 -1.03 -9.83 -0.41
CA LEU A 26 -2.30 -9.21 -0.78
C LEU A 26 -2.67 -9.46 -2.24
N SER A 27 -1.69 -9.39 -3.15
CA SER A 27 -1.94 -9.69 -4.57
C SER A 27 -2.37 -11.12 -4.80
N SER A 28 -1.79 -12.09 -4.08
CA SER A 28 -2.14 -13.50 -4.19
C SER A 28 -3.57 -13.75 -3.70
N LEU A 29 -3.95 -13.17 -2.57
CA LEU A 29 -5.30 -13.28 -2.02
C LEU A 29 -6.34 -12.64 -2.94
N LEU A 30 -6.08 -11.43 -3.44
CA LEU A 30 -6.98 -10.78 -4.39
C LEU A 30 -7.15 -11.58 -5.69
N LYS A 31 -6.09 -12.28 -6.15
CA LYS A 31 -6.21 -13.18 -7.29
C LYS A 31 -7.10 -14.39 -7.01
N LEU A 32 -7.03 -14.96 -5.80
CA LEU A 32 -7.92 -16.05 -5.37
C LEU A 32 -9.38 -15.60 -5.37
N GLU A 33 -9.65 -14.34 -4.98
CA GLU A 33 -10.97 -13.72 -5.07
C GLU A 33 -11.39 -13.33 -6.51
N GLY A 34 -10.57 -13.67 -7.50
CA GLY A 34 -10.89 -13.49 -8.92
C GLY A 34 -10.51 -12.12 -9.49
N PHE A 35 -9.75 -11.28 -8.76
CA PHE A 35 -9.24 -10.03 -9.31
C PHE A 35 -8.04 -10.26 -10.23
N THR A 36 -7.93 -9.44 -11.28
CA THR A 36 -6.71 -9.41 -12.11
C THR A 36 -5.78 -8.33 -11.57
N ILE A 37 -4.57 -8.70 -11.16
CA ILE A 37 -3.60 -7.79 -10.54
C ILE A 37 -2.40 -7.56 -11.47
N TYR A 38 -2.17 -6.30 -11.81
CA TYR A 38 -0.94 -5.81 -12.46
C TYR A 38 -0.05 -5.17 -11.39
N LYS A 39 1.25 -5.48 -11.39
CA LYS A 39 2.21 -4.94 -10.42
C LYS A 39 3.20 -4.03 -11.13
N SER A 40 3.61 -2.96 -10.45
CA SER A 40 4.67 -2.04 -10.89
C SER A 40 5.63 -1.73 -9.75
N SER A 41 6.84 -1.31 -10.11
CA SER A 41 7.96 -0.88 -9.25
C SER A 41 8.97 -1.96 -8.87
N SER A 42 9.47 -2.66 -9.89
CA SER A 42 10.53 -3.67 -9.75
C SER A 42 11.95 -3.09 -9.75
N LYS A 43 12.13 -1.85 -10.19
CA LYS A 43 13.46 -1.23 -10.39
C LYS A 43 14.10 -0.81 -9.07
N SER A 44 15.41 -1.08 -8.92
CA SER A 44 16.19 -0.68 -7.73
C SER A 44 16.50 0.82 -7.72
N ASN A 45 16.78 1.41 -8.90
CA ASN A 45 17.03 2.85 -9.03
C ASN A 45 15.74 3.63 -8.77
N LYS A 46 15.82 4.67 -7.92
CA LYS A 46 14.65 5.45 -7.46
C LYS A 46 13.95 6.18 -8.61
N ILE A 47 14.71 6.77 -9.54
CA ILE A 47 14.17 7.54 -10.67
C ILE A 47 13.51 6.58 -11.67
N LEU A 48 14.21 5.51 -12.06
CA LEU A 48 13.68 4.51 -12.97
C LEU A 48 12.42 3.84 -12.41
N ARG A 49 12.36 3.64 -11.08
CA ARG A 49 11.18 3.13 -10.38
C ARG A 49 9.99 4.08 -10.50
N LEU A 50 10.22 5.38 -10.28
CA LEU A 50 9.16 6.37 -10.44
C LEU A 50 8.64 6.42 -11.87
N LEU A 51 9.54 6.41 -12.85
CA LEU A 51 9.17 6.38 -14.28
C LEU A 51 8.37 5.11 -14.62
N GLU A 52 8.78 3.95 -14.09
CA GLU A 52 8.02 2.69 -14.26
C GLU A 52 6.61 2.80 -13.68
N MET A 53 6.45 3.39 -12.49
CA MET A 53 5.15 3.61 -11.87
C MET A 53 4.27 4.55 -12.71
N CYS A 54 4.82 5.67 -13.15
CA CYS A 54 4.11 6.63 -14.01
C CYS A 54 3.70 6.00 -15.34
N PHE A 55 4.60 5.25 -15.99
CA PHE A 55 4.32 4.53 -17.21
C PHE A 55 3.24 3.46 -17.01
N ALA A 56 3.27 2.73 -15.91
CA ALA A 56 2.25 1.74 -15.58
C ALA A 56 0.86 2.38 -15.44
N ILE A 57 0.74 3.52 -14.75
CA ILE A 57 -0.54 4.24 -14.65
C ILE A 57 -1.03 4.65 -16.04
N PHE A 58 -0.16 5.25 -16.86
CA PHE A 58 -0.50 5.65 -18.22
C PHE A 58 -0.94 4.45 -19.09
N HIS A 59 -0.20 3.34 -19.03
CA HIS A 59 -0.48 2.15 -19.83
C HIS A 59 -1.80 1.46 -19.41
N TYR A 60 -2.07 1.41 -18.10
CA TYR A 60 -3.24 0.70 -17.58
C TYR A 60 -4.46 1.60 -17.34
N ARG A 61 -4.40 2.92 -17.60
CA ARG A 61 -5.46 3.89 -17.27
C ARG A 61 -6.86 3.53 -17.77
N THR A 62 -6.95 2.84 -18.91
CA THR A 62 -8.23 2.40 -19.49
C THR A 62 -8.58 0.95 -19.20
N LYS A 63 -7.65 0.21 -18.55
CA LYS A 63 -7.75 -1.24 -18.36
C LYS A 63 -8.08 -1.62 -16.92
N VAL A 64 -7.83 -0.74 -15.93
CA VAL A 64 -8.02 -1.04 -14.51
C VAL A 64 -9.16 -0.24 -13.91
N ASN A 65 -9.76 -0.80 -12.86
CA ASN A 65 -10.85 -0.18 -12.10
C ASN A 65 -10.31 0.59 -10.88
N TYR A 66 -9.23 0.08 -10.28
CA TYR A 66 -8.63 0.62 -9.07
C TYR A 66 -7.10 0.61 -9.16
N VAL A 67 -6.48 1.54 -8.44
CA VAL A 67 -5.02 1.60 -8.26
C VAL A 67 -4.72 1.55 -6.76
N LEU A 68 -4.03 0.50 -6.29
CA LEU A 68 -3.50 0.43 -4.93
C LEU A 68 -2.13 1.08 -4.89
N ILE A 69 -1.87 1.92 -3.89
CA ILE A 69 -0.60 2.67 -3.76
C ILE A 69 -0.05 2.47 -2.35
N ASP A 70 1.03 1.70 -2.22
CA ASP A 70 1.75 1.61 -0.95
C ASP A 70 2.34 2.96 -0.56
N THR A 71 1.97 3.46 0.60
CA THR A 71 2.34 4.80 1.06
C THR A 71 3.12 4.72 2.37
N TYR A 72 4.37 5.17 2.34
CA TYR A 72 5.30 5.21 3.48
C TYR A 72 5.73 6.64 3.80
N SER A 73 6.30 6.87 4.98
CA SER A 73 6.84 8.17 5.41
C SER A 73 8.15 8.58 4.73
N THR A 74 8.84 7.66 4.07
CA THR A 74 10.16 7.83 3.43
C THR A 74 10.05 8.47 2.04
N SER A 75 11.05 8.30 1.19
CA SER A 75 11.00 8.72 -0.23
C SER A 75 9.78 8.17 -0.99
N ASN A 76 9.22 7.06 -0.54
CA ASN A 76 8.01 6.48 -1.12
C ASN A 76 6.77 7.37 -0.95
N PHE A 77 6.79 8.32 0.00
CA PHE A 77 5.75 9.36 0.11
C PHE A 77 5.63 10.18 -1.18
N TYR A 78 6.77 10.56 -1.77
CA TYR A 78 6.78 11.32 -3.02
C TYR A 78 6.34 10.47 -4.23
N TYR A 79 6.59 9.15 -4.19
CA TYR A 79 6.02 8.26 -5.20
C TYR A 79 4.50 8.22 -5.10
N ALA A 80 3.96 8.07 -3.87
CA ALA A 80 2.53 8.12 -3.65
C ALA A 80 1.93 9.46 -4.07
N LEU A 81 2.62 10.59 -3.81
CA LEU A 81 2.18 11.91 -4.24
C LEU A 81 2.08 11.97 -5.77
N ILE A 82 3.14 11.66 -6.50
CA ILE A 82 3.17 11.78 -7.97
C ILE A 82 2.16 10.81 -8.60
N THR A 83 2.14 9.56 -8.16
CA THR A 83 1.24 8.52 -8.71
C THR A 83 -0.23 8.83 -8.41
N SER A 84 -0.55 9.36 -7.23
CA SER A 84 -1.92 9.77 -6.90
C SER A 84 -2.39 10.95 -7.76
N GLN A 85 -1.51 11.95 -8.05
CA GLN A 85 -1.88 13.05 -8.94
C GLN A 85 -2.10 12.58 -10.39
N LEU A 86 -1.29 11.62 -10.89
CA LEU A 86 -1.54 10.98 -12.17
C LEU A 86 -2.86 10.21 -12.19
N CYS A 87 -3.19 9.49 -11.14
CA CYS A 87 -4.49 8.83 -11.01
C CYS A 87 -5.64 9.84 -11.07
N ARG A 88 -5.53 10.99 -10.42
CA ARG A 88 -6.52 12.08 -10.50
C ARG A 88 -6.66 12.64 -11.92
N LEU A 89 -5.54 12.90 -12.58
CA LEU A 89 -5.51 13.38 -13.95
C LEU A 89 -6.27 12.44 -14.91
N PHE A 90 -6.10 11.12 -14.73
CA PHE A 90 -6.77 10.10 -15.54
C PHE A 90 -8.12 9.62 -14.94
N ARG A 91 -8.63 10.27 -13.88
CA ARG A 91 -9.89 9.93 -13.19
C ARG A 91 -9.94 8.48 -12.71
N LEU A 92 -8.79 7.93 -12.32
CA LEU A 92 -8.68 6.59 -11.73
C LEU A 92 -8.97 6.63 -10.24
N LYS A 93 -9.72 5.64 -9.75
CA LYS A 93 -9.93 5.43 -8.31
C LYS A 93 -8.68 4.85 -7.68
N TYR A 94 -8.01 5.60 -6.80
CA TYR A 94 -6.83 5.10 -6.12
C TYR A 94 -7.05 4.97 -4.61
N LEU A 95 -6.39 3.96 -4.02
CA LEU A 95 -6.47 3.62 -2.62
C LEU A 95 -5.05 3.60 -2.03
N PRO A 96 -4.66 4.62 -1.25
CA PRO A 96 -3.42 4.57 -0.47
C PRO A 96 -3.51 3.50 0.60
N ILE A 97 -2.54 2.57 0.62
CA ILE A 97 -2.34 1.61 1.71
C ILE A 97 -1.26 2.19 2.61
N LEU A 98 -1.63 2.48 3.87
CA LEU A 98 -0.78 3.19 4.80
C LEU A 98 0.22 2.24 5.46
N HIS A 99 1.50 2.58 5.43
CA HIS A 99 2.56 1.76 6.01
C HIS A 99 3.48 2.57 6.93
N GLY A 100 3.84 1.95 8.06
CA GLY A 100 4.86 2.46 8.98
C GLY A 100 4.37 3.52 9.97
N GLY A 101 4.82 3.39 11.23
CA GLY A 101 4.43 4.24 12.35
C GLY A 101 4.81 5.72 12.23
N ASN A 102 5.76 6.06 11.36
CA ASN A 102 6.20 7.46 11.14
C ASN A 102 5.34 8.25 10.11
N LEU A 103 4.32 7.62 9.53
CA LEU A 103 3.46 8.31 8.57
C LEU A 103 2.69 9.49 9.20
N PRO A 104 2.17 9.42 10.45
CA PRO A 104 1.57 10.56 11.14
C PRO A 104 2.50 11.76 11.30
N TYR A 105 3.80 11.53 11.55
CA TYR A 105 4.79 12.60 11.58
C TYR A 105 4.93 13.28 10.22
N ARG A 106 4.89 12.52 9.12
CA ARG A 106 4.89 13.06 7.76
C ARG A 106 3.67 13.95 7.50
N LEU A 107 2.48 13.60 8.02
CA LEU A 107 1.28 14.44 7.91
C LEU A 107 1.48 15.81 8.56
N LYS A 108 2.16 15.86 9.72
CA LYS A 108 2.48 17.12 10.41
C LYS A 108 3.47 17.99 9.63
N GLN A 109 4.51 17.38 9.08
CA GLN A 109 5.56 18.09 8.34
C GLN A 109 5.13 18.58 6.96
N ASN A 110 4.30 17.83 6.27
CA ASN A 110 3.89 18.13 4.90
C ASN A 110 2.36 18.13 4.74
N PRO A 111 1.61 18.97 5.46
CA PRO A 111 0.14 18.92 5.50
C PRO A 111 -0.49 19.14 4.12
N LYS A 112 0.04 20.10 3.34
CA LYS A 112 -0.46 20.38 1.98
C LYS A 112 -0.27 19.19 1.02
N LEU A 113 0.92 18.57 1.03
CA LEU A 113 1.20 17.41 0.17
C LEU A 113 0.41 16.18 0.61
N SER A 114 0.24 15.99 1.91
CA SER A 114 -0.58 14.93 2.48
C SER A 114 -2.05 15.08 2.07
N SER A 115 -2.59 16.30 2.14
CA SER A 115 -3.94 16.61 1.68
C SER A 115 -4.16 16.28 0.21
N LEU A 116 -3.17 16.55 -0.67
CA LEU A 116 -3.26 16.19 -2.09
C LEU A 116 -3.41 14.68 -2.31
N ILE A 117 -2.77 13.86 -1.47
CA ILE A 117 -2.88 12.40 -1.57
C ILE A 117 -4.18 11.91 -0.95
N PHE A 118 -4.42 12.23 0.34
CA PHE A 118 -5.38 11.52 1.18
C PHE A 118 -6.81 12.04 1.10
N ASN A 119 -7.02 13.35 0.82
CA ASN A 119 -8.38 13.90 0.64
C ASN A 119 -9.00 13.54 -0.71
N ASN A 120 -8.18 13.23 -1.71
CA ASN A 120 -8.64 12.92 -3.06
C ASN A 120 -8.64 11.42 -3.36
N SER A 121 -8.28 10.59 -2.38
CA SER A 121 -8.32 9.14 -2.53
C SER A 121 -9.76 8.63 -2.58
N PHE A 122 -9.97 7.52 -3.27
CA PHE A 122 -11.25 6.82 -3.20
C PHE A 122 -11.48 6.27 -1.79
N GLN A 123 -10.45 5.74 -1.15
CA GLN A 123 -10.45 5.28 0.24
C GLN A 123 -9.00 5.15 0.73
N ASN A 124 -8.69 5.68 1.93
CA ASN A 124 -7.43 5.39 2.61
C ASN A 124 -7.57 4.08 3.39
N VAL A 125 -6.59 3.18 3.31
CA VAL A 125 -6.59 1.89 3.99
C VAL A 125 -5.53 1.88 5.07
N ALA A 126 -5.93 1.77 6.34
CA ALA A 126 -5.05 1.71 7.50
C ALA A 126 -4.90 0.26 7.99
N PRO A 127 -3.68 -0.29 8.12
CA PRO A 127 -3.46 -1.64 8.59
C PRO A 127 -3.54 -1.80 10.13
N SER A 128 -3.68 -0.70 10.86
CA SER A 128 -3.79 -0.70 12.31
C SER A 128 -4.72 0.40 12.82
N GLY A 129 -5.31 0.16 14.00
CA GLY A 129 -6.13 1.16 14.70
C GLY A 129 -5.38 2.45 14.99
N TYR A 130 -4.08 2.36 15.29
CA TYR A 130 -3.20 3.53 15.48
C TYR A 130 -3.17 4.41 14.23
N LEU A 131 -2.85 3.87 13.05
CA LEU A 131 -2.79 4.66 11.82
C LEU A 131 -4.17 5.20 11.43
N LYS A 132 -5.23 4.40 11.62
CA LYS A 132 -6.59 4.88 11.40
C LYS A 132 -6.89 6.11 12.27
N TYR A 133 -6.66 6.02 13.58
CA TYR A 133 -6.88 7.13 14.52
C TYR A 133 -6.10 8.39 14.15
N GLU A 134 -4.78 8.26 13.91
CA GLU A 134 -3.90 9.37 13.55
C GLU A 134 -4.30 10.07 12.24
N PHE A 135 -4.87 9.34 11.30
CA PHE A 135 -5.39 9.90 10.06
C PHE A 135 -6.74 10.61 10.27
N GLU A 136 -7.64 10.01 11.05
CA GLU A 136 -8.97 10.57 11.32
C GLU A 136 -8.91 11.87 12.11
N ILE A 137 -8.03 12.01 13.11
CA ILE A 137 -7.83 13.27 13.83
C ILE A 137 -7.24 14.39 12.95
N LYS A 138 -6.65 14.05 11.80
CA LYS A 138 -6.20 15.01 10.78
C LYS A 138 -7.23 15.25 9.67
N GLY A 139 -8.44 14.67 9.80
CA GLY A 139 -9.53 14.83 8.84
C GLY A 139 -9.49 13.88 7.65
N TYR A 140 -8.59 12.88 7.64
CA TYR A 140 -8.50 11.89 6.56
C TYR A 140 -9.31 10.64 6.90
N LYS A 141 -10.45 10.43 6.24
CA LYS A 141 -11.24 9.20 6.41
C LYS A 141 -10.41 7.96 6.06
N SER A 142 -10.41 6.96 6.94
CA SER A 142 -9.62 5.75 6.77
C SER A 142 -10.42 4.50 7.13
N LEU A 143 -10.26 3.45 6.32
CA LEU A 143 -10.83 2.13 6.59
C LEU A 143 -9.76 1.25 7.26
N LEU A 144 -10.10 0.61 8.36
CA LEU A 144 -9.23 -0.36 9.02
C LEU A 144 -9.30 -1.70 8.30
N ILE A 145 -8.20 -2.10 7.67
CA ILE A 145 -8.01 -3.43 7.08
C ILE A 145 -6.64 -3.94 7.58
N PRO A 146 -6.60 -4.81 8.58
CA PRO A 146 -5.35 -5.34 9.11
C PRO A 146 -4.52 -6.07 8.05
N ASN A 147 -3.19 -6.03 8.22
CA ASN A 147 -2.31 -6.80 7.36
C ASN A 147 -2.59 -8.31 7.50
N VAL A 148 -2.61 -8.98 6.38
CA VAL A 148 -2.84 -10.44 6.34
C VAL A 148 -1.54 -11.17 6.67
N ILE A 149 -1.65 -12.14 7.56
CA ILE A 149 -0.56 -13.06 7.93
C ILE A 149 -0.97 -14.46 7.47
N PRO A 150 -0.16 -15.16 6.63
CA PRO A 150 -0.44 -16.52 6.24
C PRO A 150 -0.18 -17.48 7.42
N ILE A 151 -1.20 -17.74 8.25
CA ILE A 151 -1.12 -18.52 9.48
C ILE A 151 -0.56 -19.93 9.21
N ALA A 152 -0.82 -20.52 8.04
CA ALA A 152 -0.29 -21.82 7.65
C ALA A 152 1.25 -21.90 7.65
N ASN A 153 1.94 -20.75 7.55
CA ASN A 153 3.40 -20.70 7.59
C ASN A 153 3.97 -20.66 9.01
N TYR A 154 3.10 -20.62 10.03
CA TYR A 154 3.51 -20.54 11.44
C TYR A 154 3.09 -21.80 12.18
N THR A 155 4.06 -22.56 12.69
CA THR A 155 3.79 -23.73 13.51
C THR A 155 3.28 -23.26 14.90
N PHE A 156 2.05 -23.62 15.24
CA PHE A 156 1.56 -23.39 16.61
C PHE A 156 2.31 -24.31 17.57
N LYS A 157 2.92 -23.73 18.61
CA LYS A 157 3.53 -24.45 19.72
C LYS A 157 2.83 -24.07 21.01
N GLU A 158 2.03 -24.99 21.54
CA GLU A 158 1.45 -24.83 22.86
C GLU A 158 2.55 -24.84 23.92
N ARG A 159 2.61 -23.77 24.73
CA ARG A 159 3.54 -23.68 25.85
C ARG A 159 2.79 -23.99 27.13
N LYS A 160 3.01 -25.17 27.70
CA LYS A 160 2.41 -25.61 28.96
C LYS A 160 2.98 -24.86 30.22
N LYS A 161 4.12 -24.20 30.09
CA LYS A 161 4.72 -23.32 31.14
C LYS A 161 5.27 -22.05 30.47
N ILE A 162 4.89 -20.91 31.01
CA ILE A 162 5.46 -19.61 30.64
C ILE A 162 6.75 -19.47 31.45
N ALA A 163 7.89 -19.81 30.87
CA ALA A 163 9.19 -19.41 31.37
C ALA A 163 9.60 -18.14 30.61
N PRO A 164 9.62 -16.95 31.24
CA PRO A 164 10.10 -15.75 30.57
C PRO A 164 11.58 -15.92 30.27
N LYS A 165 11.98 -15.98 29.01
CA LYS A 165 13.35 -15.78 28.59
C LYS A 165 13.55 -14.29 28.43
N LEU A 166 14.25 -13.67 29.35
CA LEU A 166 14.85 -12.36 29.14
C LEU A 166 15.98 -12.55 28.10
N LEU A 167 15.89 -11.85 26.96
CA LEU A 167 16.95 -11.72 25.98
C LEU A 167 17.89 -10.60 26.41
#